data_aa386065ca82916a78f075e40260327e
#
_entry.id   aa386065ca82916a78f075e40260327e
#
_cell.length_a   1.000
_cell.length_b   1.000
_cell.length_c   1.000
_cell.angle_alpha   90.00
_cell.angle_beta   90.00
_cell.angle_gamma   90.00
#
_symmetry.space_group_name_H-M   'P 1'
#
loop_
_entity.id
_entity.type
_entity.pdbx_description
1 polymer ?
#
loop_
_entity_poly.entity_id
_entity_poly.type
_entity_poly.pdbx_seq_one_letter_code
_entity_poly.pdbx_strand_id
1 'polypeptide(L)'
;MHRNAPCSAVDLRVSNDTQLSTASGPLKLLITTGHTWDGITPIWGPFIFTGDTILYGDTGRDDLPTGNPEEHFKSLEKIKFNTSPNQVMLPGHDGAGGRASTWDHQLNINPSLTQSAADFIREASAYLGPPPRLLKESLFHNFK
;
A
#
# COMPACT_ATOMS: atom_id res chain seq x y z
N MET A 1 8.14 -5.83 10.12
CA MET A 1 7.97 -4.43 9.62
C MET A 1 9.04 -4.10 8.59
N HIS A 2 8.81 -3.07 7.76
CA HIS A 2 9.84 -2.52 6.88
C HIS A 2 11.04 -1.99 7.68
N ARG A 3 12.25 -2.07 7.11
CA ARG A 3 13.45 -1.60 7.82
C ARG A 3 13.42 -0.12 8.21
N ASN A 4 12.73 0.70 7.41
CA ASN A 4 12.60 2.14 7.63
C ASN A 4 11.50 2.51 8.64
N ALA A 5 10.68 1.54 9.09
CA ALA A 5 9.64 1.81 10.06
C ALA A 5 10.25 2.32 11.36
N PRO A 6 9.75 3.43 11.92
CA PRO A 6 10.38 4.09 13.07
C PRO A 6 10.22 3.33 14.41
N CYS A 7 9.34 2.33 14.45
CA CYS A 7 9.10 1.54 15.66
C CYS A 7 10.35 0.73 16.06
N SER A 8 10.73 0.76 17.33
CA SER A 8 11.89 0.03 17.87
C SER A 8 11.57 -1.41 18.31
N ALA A 9 10.34 -1.65 18.75
CA ALA A 9 9.89 -2.96 19.25
C ALA A 9 9.42 -3.86 18.09
N VAL A 10 10.36 -4.41 17.32
CA VAL A 10 10.08 -5.19 16.11
C VAL A 10 10.96 -6.45 16.08
N ASP A 11 10.33 -7.62 16.03
CA ASP A 11 11.03 -8.91 15.97
C ASP A 11 11.69 -9.17 14.60
N LEU A 12 11.04 -8.73 13.51
CA LEU A 12 11.56 -8.95 12.16
C LEU A 12 11.48 -7.65 11.34
N ARG A 13 12.64 -7.24 10.82
CA ARG A 13 12.74 -6.14 9.84
C ARG A 13 13.06 -6.70 8.47
N VAL A 14 12.30 -6.25 7.46
CA VAL A 14 12.50 -6.62 6.06
C VAL A 14 12.89 -5.40 5.23
N SER A 15 13.81 -5.60 4.28
CA SER A 15 14.28 -4.56 3.35
C SER A 15 14.10 -4.95 1.88
N ASN A 16 13.71 -6.18 1.64
CA ASN A 16 13.45 -6.72 0.30
C ASN A 16 12.18 -7.56 0.35
N ASP A 17 11.61 -7.83 -0.82
CA ASP A 17 10.53 -8.77 -0.95
C ASP A 17 10.94 -10.11 -0.32
N THR A 18 10.11 -10.62 0.57
CA THR A 18 10.45 -11.75 1.45
C THR A 18 9.27 -12.71 1.51
N GLN A 19 9.56 -14.02 1.59
CA GLN A 19 8.54 -15.03 1.86
C GLN A 19 8.84 -15.71 3.20
N LEU A 20 7.84 -15.73 4.06
CA LEU A 20 7.88 -16.43 5.34
C LEU A 20 7.01 -17.68 5.27
N SER A 21 7.50 -18.77 5.87
CA SER A 21 6.69 -19.99 6.06
C SER A 21 5.83 -19.84 7.30
N THR A 22 4.53 -20.07 7.16
CA THR A 22 3.59 -20.12 8.29
C THR A 22 2.86 -21.47 8.31
N ALA A 23 2.21 -21.79 9.43
CA ALA A 23 1.43 -23.02 9.56
C ALA A 23 0.29 -23.13 8.54
N SER A 24 -0.23 -21.98 8.07
CA SER A 24 -1.33 -21.89 7.10
C SER A 24 -0.87 -21.58 5.67
N GLY A 25 0.42 -21.79 5.36
CA GLY A 25 0.99 -21.56 4.05
C GLY A 25 1.94 -20.36 3.98
N PRO A 26 2.48 -20.06 2.79
CA PRO A 26 3.45 -19.00 2.60
C PRO A 26 2.80 -17.62 2.77
N LEU A 27 3.49 -16.74 3.49
CA LEU A 27 3.19 -15.32 3.59
C LEU A 27 4.23 -14.55 2.77
N LYS A 28 3.84 -13.97 1.66
CA LYS A 28 4.68 -13.03 0.90
C LYS A 28 4.59 -11.65 1.53
N LEU A 29 5.72 -10.96 1.64
CA LEU A 29 5.83 -9.56 2.04
C LEU A 29 6.47 -8.81 0.87
N LEU A 30 5.69 -8.02 0.14
CA LEU A 30 6.20 -7.15 -0.91
C LEU A 30 6.55 -5.80 -0.30
N ILE A 31 7.73 -5.28 -0.60
CA ILE A 31 8.09 -3.89 -0.27
C ILE A 31 7.37 -2.97 -1.25
N THR A 32 6.45 -2.18 -0.74
CA THR A 32 5.54 -1.32 -1.51
C THR A 32 5.57 0.11 -1.00
N THR A 33 6.74 0.73 -1.13
CA THR A 33 6.96 2.14 -0.79
C THR A 33 6.20 3.06 -1.74
N GLY A 34 5.93 4.28 -1.29
CA GLY A 34 5.33 5.32 -2.11
C GLY A 34 4.25 6.12 -1.41
N HIS A 35 3.19 5.51 -0.88
CA HIS A 35 2.30 6.18 0.07
C HIS A 35 3.09 6.60 1.32
N THR A 36 3.90 5.70 1.84
CA THR A 36 4.95 5.96 2.83
C THR A 36 6.23 5.23 2.44
N TRP A 37 7.38 5.63 3.00
CA TRP A 37 8.69 5.01 2.72
C TRP A 37 8.88 3.63 3.34
N ASP A 38 7.96 3.18 4.17
CA ASP A 38 8.00 1.92 4.90
C ASP A 38 6.84 0.97 4.56
N GLY A 39 6.18 1.24 3.43
CA GLY A 39 5.06 0.43 2.94
C GLY A 39 5.43 -1.03 2.71
N ILE A 40 4.56 -1.93 3.15
CA ILE A 40 4.61 -3.37 2.89
C ILE A 40 3.21 -3.86 2.54
N THR A 41 3.12 -4.66 1.48
CA THR A 41 1.88 -5.37 1.11
C THR A 41 2.05 -6.86 1.41
N PRO A 42 1.46 -7.40 2.48
CA PRO A 42 1.38 -8.83 2.72
C PRO A 42 0.40 -9.50 1.75
N ILE A 43 0.78 -10.67 1.23
CA ILE A 43 -0.10 -11.55 0.46
C ILE A 43 -0.10 -12.92 1.15
N TRP A 44 -1.28 -13.35 1.59
CA TRP A 44 -1.42 -14.60 2.31
C TRP A 44 -2.64 -15.39 1.82
N GLY A 45 -2.38 -16.52 1.18
CA GLY A 45 -3.42 -17.32 0.56
C GLY A 45 -4.27 -16.48 -0.41
N PRO A 46 -5.59 -16.41 -0.20
CA PRO A 46 -6.48 -15.63 -1.07
C PRO A 46 -6.51 -14.13 -0.76
N PHE A 47 -5.73 -13.63 0.19
CA PHE A 47 -5.84 -12.25 0.66
C PHE A 47 -4.63 -11.40 0.28
N ILE A 48 -4.91 -10.13 -0.09
CA ILE A 48 -3.93 -9.07 -0.35
C ILE A 48 -4.21 -7.95 0.64
N PHE A 49 -3.28 -7.66 1.55
CA PHE A 49 -3.40 -6.59 2.55
C PHE A 49 -2.69 -5.35 2.03
N THR A 50 -3.42 -4.49 1.35
CA THR A 50 -2.82 -3.35 0.63
C THR A 50 -2.50 -2.15 1.51
N GLY A 51 -3.02 -2.10 2.75
CA GLY A 51 -2.92 -0.88 3.55
C GLY A 51 -3.47 0.31 2.77
N ASP A 52 -2.77 1.43 2.81
CA ASP A 52 -3.12 2.62 2.04
C ASP A 52 -2.37 2.72 0.70
N THR A 53 -1.60 1.70 0.32
CA THR A 53 -1.01 1.65 -1.03
C THR A 53 -2.11 1.55 -2.08
N ILE A 54 -3.16 0.75 -1.84
CA ILE A 54 -4.34 0.67 -2.71
C ILE A 54 -5.59 0.67 -1.83
N LEU A 55 -6.50 1.59 -2.12
CA LEU A 55 -7.81 1.72 -1.53
C LEU A 55 -8.88 1.20 -2.49
N TYR A 56 -10.14 1.14 -2.06
CA TYR A 56 -11.24 0.74 -2.92
C TYR A 56 -11.50 1.82 -4.00
N GLY A 57 -11.19 1.48 -5.24
CA GLY A 57 -11.36 2.38 -6.39
C GLY A 57 -10.37 3.55 -6.46
N ASP A 58 -9.34 3.57 -5.60
CA ASP A 58 -8.37 4.67 -5.50
C ASP A 58 -7.04 4.17 -4.90
N THR A 59 -6.12 5.08 -4.60
CA THR A 59 -4.89 4.86 -3.85
C THR A 59 -4.78 5.82 -2.66
N GLY A 60 -3.94 5.51 -1.70
CA GLY A 60 -3.55 6.48 -0.68
C GLY A 60 -2.79 7.65 -1.31
N ARG A 61 -2.84 8.81 -0.65
CA ARG A 61 -2.16 10.04 -1.07
C ARG A 61 -0.64 9.91 -0.95
N ASP A 62 0.10 10.63 -1.79
CA ASP A 62 1.58 10.58 -1.86
C ASP A 62 2.25 11.87 -1.40
N ASP A 63 1.48 12.88 -1.01
CA ASP A 63 1.94 14.19 -0.57
C ASP A 63 2.27 14.25 0.95
N LEU A 64 2.35 13.09 1.59
CA LEU A 64 2.82 12.97 2.97
C LEU A 64 4.35 13.15 3.03
N PRO A 65 4.94 13.46 4.22
CA PRO A 65 6.37 13.73 4.34
C PRO A 65 7.30 12.63 3.82
N THR A 66 6.83 11.39 3.73
CA THR A 66 7.59 10.23 3.23
C THR A 66 6.97 9.62 1.97
N GLY A 67 6.01 10.31 1.38
CA GLY A 67 5.35 9.90 0.15
C GLY A 67 6.23 10.13 -1.09
N ASN A 68 6.03 9.32 -2.12
CA ASN A 68 6.72 9.44 -3.40
C ASN A 68 5.88 8.80 -4.51
N PRO A 69 5.28 9.59 -5.43
CA PRO A 69 4.41 9.08 -6.50
C PRO A 69 5.09 8.08 -7.44
N GLU A 70 6.39 8.27 -7.75
CA GLU A 70 7.12 7.37 -8.64
C GLU A 70 7.30 5.98 -8.01
N GLU A 71 7.68 5.95 -6.72
CA GLU A 71 7.80 4.69 -5.97
C GLU A 71 6.43 4.04 -5.77
N HIS A 72 5.38 4.85 -5.56
CA HIS A 72 4.03 4.34 -5.42
C HIS A 72 3.57 3.63 -6.70
N PHE A 73 3.75 4.26 -7.86
CA PHE A 73 3.41 3.63 -9.13
C PHE A 73 4.16 2.30 -9.34
N LYS A 74 5.47 2.25 -9.05
CA LYS A 74 6.24 1.00 -9.11
C LYS A 74 5.67 -0.07 -8.16
N SER A 75 5.19 0.35 -6.99
CA SER A 75 4.55 -0.55 -6.03
C SER A 75 3.22 -1.09 -6.53
N LEU A 76 2.40 -0.28 -7.22
CA LEU A 76 1.17 -0.73 -7.88
C LEU A 76 1.47 -1.81 -8.92
N GLU A 77 2.45 -1.58 -9.80
CA GLU A 77 2.86 -2.55 -10.82
C GLU A 77 3.40 -3.84 -10.19
N LYS A 78 4.19 -3.73 -9.10
CA LYS A 78 4.69 -4.89 -8.36
C LYS A 78 3.54 -5.72 -7.78
N ILE A 79 2.54 -5.09 -7.17
CA ILE A 79 1.37 -5.78 -6.64
C ILE A 79 0.62 -6.49 -7.77
N LYS A 80 0.37 -5.81 -8.89
CA LYS A 80 -0.29 -6.39 -10.08
C LYS A 80 0.43 -7.65 -10.55
N PHE A 81 1.77 -7.61 -10.64
CA PHE A 81 2.57 -8.75 -11.09
C PHE A 81 2.53 -9.95 -10.12
N ASN A 82 2.34 -9.71 -8.83
CA ASN A 82 2.40 -10.73 -7.78
C ASN A 82 1.04 -11.25 -7.31
N THR A 83 -0.05 -10.79 -7.91
CA THR A 83 -1.43 -11.11 -7.49
C THR A 83 -2.22 -11.82 -8.58
N SER A 84 -3.31 -12.45 -8.18
CA SER A 84 -4.23 -13.15 -9.09
C SER A 84 -5.64 -12.55 -9.01
N PRO A 85 -6.42 -12.57 -10.10
CA PRO A 85 -7.74 -11.93 -10.18
C PRO A 85 -8.71 -12.32 -9.06
N ASN A 86 -8.67 -13.57 -8.63
CA ASN A 86 -9.59 -14.12 -7.62
C ASN A 86 -9.21 -13.78 -6.17
N GLN A 87 -8.06 -13.15 -5.93
CA GLN A 87 -7.66 -12.75 -4.59
C GLN A 87 -8.53 -11.60 -4.08
N VAL A 88 -8.72 -11.54 -2.78
CA VAL A 88 -9.51 -10.51 -2.09
C VAL A 88 -8.57 -9.43 -1.57
N MET A 89 -8.78 -8.21 -2.00
CA MET A 89 -8.08 -7.04 -1.50
C MET A 89 -8.71 -6.55 -0.19
N LEU A 90 -7.85 -6.27 0.77
CA LEU A 90 -8.19 -5.75 2.10
C LEU A 90 -7.38 -4.47 2.34
N PRO A 91 -7.96 -3.28 2.13
CA PRO A 91 -7.29 -2.00 2.32
C PRO A 91 -7.21 -1.60 3.80
N GLY A 92 -6.35 -0.62 4.11
CA GLY A 92 -6.20 -0.07 5.46
C GLY A 92 -7.36 0.85 5.85
N HIS A 93 -7.88 1.58 4.87
CA HIS A 93 -9.04 2.46 5.01
C HIS A 93 -10.04 2.18 3.89
N ASP A 94 -11.30 2.42 4.17
CA ASP A 94 -12.36 2.31 3.18
C ASP A 94 -13.27 3.54 3.23
N GLY A 95 -13.06 4.44 2.30
CA GLY A 95 -13.93 5.60 2.10
C GLY A 95 -15.33 5.24 1.60
N ALA A 96 -15.54 4.01 1.14
CA ALA A 96 -16.79 3.55 0.54
C ALA A 96 -17.61 2.59 1.44
N GLY A 97 -17.21 2.40 2.70
CA GLY A 97 -18.01 1.65 3.68
C GLY A 97 -17.64 0.18 3.90
N GLY A 98 -16.36 -0.16 3.94
CA GLY A 98 -15.86 -1.44 4.48
C GLY A 98 -16.05 -2.64 3.56
N ARG A 99 -15.89 -2.49 2.25
CA ARG A 99 -16.09 -3.59 1.31
C ARG A 99 -14.79 -4.28 0.93
N ALA A 100 -14.65 -5.54 1.30
CA ALA A 100 -13.70 -6.42 0.63
C ALA A 100 -14.04 -6.49 -0.87
N SER A 101 -13.03 -6.48 -1.72
CA SER A 101 -13.19 -6.52 -3.17
C SER A 101 -12.28 -7.58 -3.76
N THR A 102 -12.70 -8.26 -4.82
CA THR A 102 -11.79 -9.09 -5.59
C THR A 102 -10.77 -8.20 -6.29
N TRP A 103 -9.57 -8.74 -6.51
CA TRP A 103 -8.53 -8.03 -7.24
C TRP A 103 -8.96 -7.70 -8.68
N ASP A 104 -9.65 -8.63 -9.33
CA ASP A 104 -10.23 -8.40 -10.66
C ASP A 104 -11.19 -7.19 -10.69
N HIS A 105 -12.06 -7.07 -9.68
CA HIS A 105 -12.93 -5.93 -9.58
C HIS A 105 -12.14 -4.61 -9.46
N GLN A 106 -11.07 -4.58 -8.65
CA GLN A 106 -10.22 -3.40 -8.53
C GLN A 106 -9.51 -3.05 -9.84
N LEU A 107 -9.01 -4.02 -10.58
CA LEU A 107 -8.41 -3.78 -11.90
C LEU A 107 -9.39 -3.13 -12.89
N ASN A 108 -10.69 -3.34 -12.70
CA ASN A 108 -11.73 -2.77 -13.58
C ASN A 108 -12.24 -1.39 -13.14
N ILE A 109 -12.22 -1.09 -11.83
CA ILE A 109 -12.83 0.15 -11.30
C ILE A 109 -11.83 1.19 -10.82
N ASN A 110 -10.58 0.79 -10.52
CA ASN A 110 -9.58 1.69 -9.96
C ASN A 110 -8.71 2.28 -11.08
N PRO A 111 -8.87 3.57 -11.41
CA PRO A 111 -8.13 4.20 -12.50
C PRO A 111 -6.62 4.20 -12.25
N SER A 112 -6.16 4.29 -11.01
CA SER A 112 -4.75 4.27 -10.66
C SER A 112 -4.04 2.96 -11.04
N LEU A 113 -4.79 1.86 -11.20
CA LEU A 113 -4.25 0.57 -11.62
C LEU A 113 -4.17 0.40 -13.15
N THR A 114 -4.77 1.31 -13.93
CA THR A 114 -4.87 1.18 -15.40
C THR A 114 -4.23 2.32 -16.17
N GLN A 115 -3.99 3.46 -15.52
CA GLN A 115 -3.38 4.63 -16.16
C GLN A 115 -1.87 4.46 -16.39
N SER A 116 -1.28 5.35 -17.20
CA SER A 116 0.16 5.39 -17.42
C SER A 116 0.92 5.92 -16.19
N ALA A 117 2.21 5.56 -16.09
CA ALA A 117 3.08 6.13 -15.05
C ALA A 117 3.09 7.66 -15.07
N ALA A 118 3.15 8.26 -16.28
CA ALA A 118 3.19 9.70 -16.42
C ALA A 118 1.90 10.37 -15.92
N ASP A 119 0.74 9.77 -16.18
CA ASP A 119 -0.54 10.29 -15.73
C ASP A 119 -0.69 10.16 -14.21
N PHE A 120 -0.36 8.99 -13.67
CA PHE A 120 -0.38 8.76 -12.22
C PHE A 120 0.48 9.77 -11.47
N ILE A 121 1.76 9.89 -11.87
CA ILE A 121 2.71 10.80 -11.21
C ILE A 121 2.26 12.26 -11.33
N ARG A 122 1.73 12.66 -12.49
CA ARG A 122 1.21 14.02 -12.71
C ARG A 122 0.03 14.30 -11.78
N GLU A 123 -0.93 13.40 -11.67
CA GLU A 123 -2.12 13.56 -10.85
C GLU A 123 -1.80 13.56 -9.36
N ALA A 124 -0.98 12.62 -8.90
CA ALA A 124 -0.53 12.54 -7.52
C ALA A 124 0.27 13.80 -7.11
N SER A 125 1.18 14.29 -7.99
CA SER A 125 1.97 15.50 -7.74
C SER A 125 1.15 16.79 -7.78
N ALA A 126 0.01 16.79 -8.45
CA ALA A 126 -0.91 17.93 -8.50
C ALA A 126 -1.87 17.97 -7.30
N TYR A 127 -1.93 16.91 -6.51
CA TYR A 127 -2.81 16.85 -5.36
C TYR A 127 -2.31 17.77 -4.23
N LEU A 128 -3.11 18.76 -3.86
CA LEU A 128 -2.83 19.75 -2.80
C LEU A 128 -3.93 19.71 -1.73
N GLY A 129 -4.27 18.51 -1.27
CA GLY A 129 -5.27 18.34 -0.22
C GLY A 129 -4.80 18.84 1.14
N PRO A 130 -5.73 19.15 2.08
CA PRO A 130 -5.35 19.51 3.43
C PRO A 130 -4.60 18.36 4.11
N PRO A 131 -3.66 18.66 5.03
CA PRO A 131 -2.97 17.61 5.77
C PRO A 131 -3.98 16.76 6.56
N PRO A 132 -3.71 15.47 6.77
CA PRO A 132 -4.55 14.62 7.60
C PRO A 132 -4.75 15.24 8.99
N ARG A 133 -5.98 15.19 9.50
CA ARG A 133 -6.38 15.88 10.75
C ARG A 133 -5.48 15.54 11.96
N LEU A 134 -4.99 14.30 12.04
CA LEU A 134 -4.16 13.79 13.14
C LEU A 134 -2.70 13.56 12.73
N LEU A 135 -2.21 14.18 11.64
CA LEU A 135 -0.87 13.93 11.12
C LEU A 135 0.22 14.20 12.19
N LYS A 136 0.12 15.31 12.91
CA LYS A 136 1.12 15.70 13.94
C LYS A 136 1.16 14.71 15.09
N GLU A 137 -0.02 14.32 15.58
CA GLU A 137 -0.18 13.34 16.66
C GLU A 137 0.33 11.96 16.22
N SER A 138 -0.01 11.52 15.01
CA SER A 138 0.45 10.24 14.45
C SER A 138 1.97 10.21 14.31
N LEU A 139 2.58 11.26 13.77
CA LEU A 139 4.04 11.36 13.66
C LEU A 139 4.71 11.32 15.05
N PHE A 140 4.17 12.06 16.03
CA PHE A 140 4.71 12.07 17.40
C PHE A 140 4.66 10.69 18.06
N HIS A 141 3.58 9.93 17.87
CA HIS A 141 3.42 8.60 18.48
C HIS A 141 4.19 7.51 17.74
N ASN A 142 4.37 7.61 16.43
CA ASN A 142 5.04 6.61 15.61
C ASN A 142 6.58 6.69 15.66
N PHE A 143 7.14 7.82 16.13
CA PHE A 143 8.58 8.03 16.25
C PHE A 143 9.16 7.81 17.67
N LYS A 144 8.42 7.12 18.56
CA LYS A 144 8.88 6.80 19.91
C LYS A 144 9.47 5.41 20.05
#